data_8ad829d6acbd5e8c87566bbcc52c76b1
#
_entry.id   8ad829d6acbd5e8c87566bbcc52c76b1
#
_cell.length_a   1.000
_cell.length_b   1.000
_cell.length_c   1.000
_cell.angle_alpha   90.00
_cell.angle_beta   90.00
_cell.angle_gamma   90.00
#
_symmetry.space_group_name_H-M   'P 1'
#
loop_
_entity.id
_entity.type
_entity.pdbx_description
1 polymer ?
#
loop_
_entity_poly.entity_id
_entity_poly.type
_entity_poly.pdbx_seq_one_letter_code
_entity_poly.pdbx_strand_id
1 'polypeptide(L)'
;YGVQYPQSRYNPGNPLINSYKCKDGKWITLTILAYERYWDTFCDIFGLDDIKNEPAYRKLQTVVADKEILEHCVRRIEEQFILQDREYWAEKLVEADIPFERTLQWKDIPTDQQAIDNNYVKEFKMKSGNTFMLPMTPVQFEGNEGLDSKPAPLLGEHTEEVISELGYSKAEIEQMIKDGIIKQYGK
;
A
#
# COMPACT_ATOMS: atom_id res chain seq x y z
N TYR A 1 21.97 -10.79 -14.05
CA TYR A 1 21.52 -9.69 -14.90
C TYR A 1 22.36 -8.41 -14.71
N GLY A 2 23.32 -8.34 -13.78
CA GLY A 2 24.22 -7.21 -13.58
C GLY A 2 23.58 -5.89 -13.12
N VAL A 3 22.32 -5.91 -12.71
CA VAL A 3 21.62 -4.72 -12.21
C VAL A 3 21.86 -4.59 -10.71
N GLN A 4 22.37 -3.44 -10.30
CA GLN A 4 22.58 -3.12 -8.89
C GLN A 4 21.28 -2.59 -8.26
N TYR A 5 20.93 -3.11 -7.09
CA TYR A 5 19.85 -2.60 -6.25
C TYR A 5 20.42 -1.98 -4.96
N PRO A 6 19.78 -0.94 -4.40
CA PRO A 6 18.61 -0.24 -4.96
C PRO A 6 18.97 0.63 -6.17
N GLN A 7 18.07 0.73 -7.15
CA GLN A 7 18.22 1.68 -8.25
C GLN A 7 17.97 3.11 -7.75
N SER A 8 18.72 4.07 -8.35
CA SER A 8 18.48 5.47 -8.04
C SER A 8 17.16 5.94 -8.64
N ARG A 9 16.32 6.63 -7.86
CA ARG A 9 15.11 7.29 -8.36
C ARG A 9 15.39 8.45 -9.35
N TYR A 10 16.66 8.87 -9.44
CA TYR A 10 17.11 9.85 -10.44
C TYR A 10 17.48 9.23 -11.78
N ASN A 11 17.35 7.92 -11.92
CA ASN A 11 17.55 7.19 -13.16
C ASN A 11 16.38 6.24 -13.44
N PRO A 12 15.13 6.74 -13.49
CA PRO A 12 13.96 5.93 -13.83
C PRO A 12 13.93 5.66 -15.33
N GLY A 13 13.23 4.62 -15.75
CA GLY A 13 12.94 4.39 -17.16
C GLY A 13 11.98 5.41 -17.79
N ASN A 14 11.32 6.23 -16.96
CA ASN A 14 10.44 7.33 -17.35
C ASN A 14 10.30 8.29 -16.16
N PRO A 15 10.66 9.58 -16.27
CA PRO A 15 10.50 10.53 -15.18
C PRO A 15 9.03 10.77 -14.78
N LEU A 16 8.08 10.48 -15.66
CA LEU A 16 6.65 10.53 -15.34
C LEU A 16 6.09 9.17 -14.84
N ILE A 17 6.97 8.18 -14.58
CA ILE A 17 6.70 6.97 -13.78
C ILE A 17 7.70 6.95 -12.64
N ASN A 18 7.46 7.79 -11.65
CA ASN A 18 8.37 7.98 -10.53
C ASN A 18 7.61 8.57 -9.35
N SER A 19 8.22 8.51 -8.15
CA SER A 19 7.62 9.07 -6.94
C SER A 19 8.31 10.38 -6.56
N TYR A 20 7.51 11.39 -6.23
CA TYR A 20 7.96 12.73 -5.89
C TYR A 20 7.46 13.15 -4.51
N LYS A 21 8.35 13.75 -3.72
CA LYS A 21 8.06 14.22 -2.38
C LYS A 21 7.49 15.62 -2.40
N CYS A 22 6.36 15.82 -1.72
CA CYS A 22 5.69 17.10 -1.58
C CYS A 22 6.18 17.86 -0.34
N LYS A 23 5.80 19.13 -0.21
CA LYS A 23 6.18 20.04 0.87
C LYS A 23 5.81 19.49 2.26
N ASP A 24 4.65 18.87 2.39
CA ASP A 24 4.16 18.24 3.64
C ASP A 24 4.85 16.91 3.99
N GLY A 25 5.88 16.53 3.22
CA GLY A 25 6.64 15.30 3.41
C GLY A 25 5.97 14.03 2.89
N LYS A 26 4.74 14.13 2.38
CA LYS A 26 4.02 13.03 1.72
C LYS A 26 4.49 12.88 0.28
N TRP A 27 4.06 11.80 -0.38
CA TRP A 27 4.53 11.45 -1.72
C TRP A 27 3.37 11.29 -2.69
N ILE A 28 3.63 11.66 -3.94
CA ILE A 28 2.82 11.31 -5.11
C ILE A 28 3.64 10.36 -5.99
N THR A 29 3.01 9.31 -6.47
CA THR A 29 3.57 8.44 -7.51
C THR A 29 2.86 8.74 -8.82
N LEU A 30 3.60 9.23 -9.80
CA LEU A 30 3.12 9.40 -11.15
C LEU A 30 3.12 8.06 -11.88
N THR A 31 2.11 7.80 -12.72
CA THR A 31 1.94 6.54 -13.47
C THR A 31 1.65 6.80 -14.95
N ILE A 32 2.30 7.81 -15.52
CA ILE A 32 2.06 8.32 -16.87
C ILE A 32 2.86 7.50 -17.89
N LEU A 33 2.24 6.48 -18.48
CA LEU A 33 2.86 5.63 -19.51
C LEU A 33 3.08 6.36 -20.84
N ALA A 34 2.13 7.21 -21.23
CA ALA A 34 2.18 7.94 -22.48
C ALA A 34 2.85 9.31 -22.30
N TYR A 35 4.18 9.30 -22.14
CA TYR A 35 4.99 10.48 -21.84
C TYR A 35 4.67 11.68 -22.73
N GLU A 36 4.77 11.54 -24.05
CA GLU A 36 4.62 12.63 -25.01
C GLU A 36 3.20 13.22 -25.00
N ARG A 37 2.19 12.39 -24.71
CA ARG A 37 0.78 12.83 -24.66
C ARG A 37 0.53 13.81 -23.52
N TYR A 38 1.16 13.57 -22.38
CA TYR A 38 0.90 14.33 -21.16
C TYR A 38 1.96 15.41 -20.90
N TRP A 39 3.09 15.39 -21.60
CA TRP A 39 4.24 16.25 -21.33
C TRP A 39 3.89 17.73 -21.25
N ASP A 40 3.20 18.26 -22.27
CA ASP A 40 2.88 19.69 -22.35
C ASP A 40 1.94 20.10 -21.20
N THR A 41 0.87 19.34 -20.95
CA THR A 41 -0.07 19.60 -19.86
C THR A 41 0.60 19.47 -18.48
N PHE A 42 1.46 18.47 -18.32
CA PHE A 42 2.23 18.26 -17.09
C PHE A 42 3.16 19.46 -16.84
N CYS A 43 3.91 19.90 -17.83
CA CYS A 43 4.79 21.06 -17.70
C CYS A 43 4.03 22.34 -17.33
N ASP A 44 2.84 22.56 -17.91
CA ASP A 44 2.01 23.73 -17.60
C ASP A 44 1.55 23.74 -16.14
N ILE A 45 1.15 22.57 -15.61
CA ILE A 45 0.72 22.45 -14.20
C ILE A 45 1.88 22.72 -13.24
N PHE A 46 3.07 22.22 -13.57
CA PHE A 46 4.23 22.28 -12.69
C PHE A 46 5.16 23.48 -12.97
N GLY A 47 4.81 24.38 -13.93
CA GLY A 47 5.62 25.56 -14.24
C GLY A 47 7.01 25.19 -14.75
N LEU A 48 7.11 24.17 -15.61
CA LEU A 48 8.37 23.67 -16.19
C LEU A 48 8.63 24.28 -17.58
N ASP A 49 8.41 25.59 -17.73
CA ASP A 49 8.52 26.31 -19.01
C ASP A 49 9.92 26.24 -19.61
N ASP A 50 10.93 26.15 -18.76
CA ASP A 50 12.35 26.07 -19.11
C ASP A 50 12.70 24.79 -19.88
N ILE A 51 12.03 23.67 -19.59
CA ILE A 51 12.29 22.38 -20.26
C ILE A 51 11.14 21.93 -21.19
N LYS A 52 9.97 22.54 -21.09
CA LYS A 52 8.76 22.16 -21.85
C LYS A 52 8.99 22.06 -23.34
N ASN A 53 9.61 23.10 -23.94
CA ASN A 53 9.79 23.23 -25.36
C ASN A 53 11.18 22.78 -25.87
N GLU A 54 12.07 22.41 -24.95
CA GLU A 54 13.40 21.94 -25.30
C GLU A 54 13.35 20.57 -25.99
N PRO A 55 13.92 20.40 -27.20
CA PRO A 55 13.85 19.10 -27.90
C PRO A 55 14.36 17.90 -27.13
N ALA A 56 15.29 18.13 -26.23
CA ALA A 56 15.88 17.08 -25.38
C ALA A 56 14.86 16.41 -24.45
N TYR A 57 13.80 17.12 -24.03
CA TYR A 57 12.80 16.63 -23.06
C TYR A 57 11.48 16.21 -23.70
N ARG A 58 11.26 16.49 -24.98
CA ARG A 58 9.95 16.27 -25.63
C ARG A 58 9.62 14.81 -25.95
N LYS A 59 10.61 13.94 -25.97
CA LYS A 59 10.44 12.51 -26.27
C LYS A 59 11.09 11.67 -25.17
N LEU A 60 10.36 10.71 -24.65
CA LEU A 60 10.87 9.80 -23.62
C LEU A 60 12.19 9.13 -24.05
N GLN A 61 12.24 8.65 -25.30
CA GLN A 61 13.43 8.00 -25.83
C GLN A 61 14.68 8.91 -25.76
N THR A 62 14.53 10.22 -26.03
CA THR A 62 15.64 11.18 -25.94
C THR A 62 16.05 11.40 -24.47
N VAL A 63 15.07 11.58 -23.59
CA VAL A 63 15.33 11.79 -22.15
C VAL A 63 16.09 10.63 -21.52
N VAL A 64 15.67 9.39 -21.79
CA VAL A 64 16.29 8.20 -21.16
C VAL A 64 17.61 7.77 -21.83
N ALA A 65 17.89 8.24 -23.05
CA ALA A 65 19.13 7.94 -23.74
C ALA A 65 20.34 8.69 -23.15
N ASP A 66 20.07 9.83 -22.46
CA ASP A 66 21.10 10.66 -21.83
C ASP A 66 20.84 10.74 -20.32
N LYS A 67 21.76 10.22 -19.54
CA LYS A 67 21.64 10.15 -18.10
C LYS A 67 21.60 11.55 -17.44
N GLU A 68 22.33 12.53 -17.97
CA GLU A 68 22.38 13.88 -17.40
C GLU A 68 21.06 14.60 -17.67
N ILE A 69 20.48 14.45 -18.89
CA ILE A 69 19.16 14.97 -19.25
C ILE A 69 18.08 14.33 -18.38
N LEU A 70 18.12 13.01 -18.19
CA LEU A 70 17.16 12.31 -17.37
C LEU A 70 17.22 12.76 -15.90
N GLU A 71 18.40 12.82 -15.32
CA GLU A 71 18.59 13.26 -13.93
C GLU A 71 18.16 14.72 -13.77
N HIS A 72 18.50 15.60 -14.69
CA HIS A 72 18.06 16.98 -14.70
C HIS A 72 16.53 17.11 -14.76
N CYS A 73 15.88 16.35 -15.65
CA CYS A 73 14.42 16.31 -15.75
C CYS A 73 13.77 15.91 -14.42
N VAL A 74 14.25 14.83 -13.80
CA VAL A 74 13.73 14.36 -12.50
C VAL A 74 13.92 15.42 -11.41
N ARG A 75 15.07 16.07 -11.35
CA ARG A 75 15.34 17.13 -10.35
C ARG A 75 14.45 18.35 -10.56
N ARG A 76 14.26 18.79 -11.81
CA ARG A 76 13.35 19.91 -12.11
C ARG A 76 11.92 19.62 -11.68
N ILE A 77 11.43 18.41 -11.90
CA ILE A 77 10.10 17.97 -11.42
C ILE A 77 10.07 17.95 -9.87
N GLU A 78 11.09 17.41 -9.22
CA GLU A 78 11.17 17.34 -7.77
C GLU A 78 11.15 18.72 -7.12
N GLU A 79 11.86 19.70 -7.71
CA GLU A 79 11.88 21.10 -7.26
C GLU A 79 10.49 21.75 -7.28
N GLN A 80 9.61 21.32 -8.17
CA GLN A 80 8.23 21.82 -8.20
C GLN A 80 7.38 21.13 -7.15
N PHE A 81 7.46 19.78 -7.05
CA PHE A 81 6.65 19.05 -6.09
C PHE A 81 6.83 19.52 -4.65
N ILE A 82 8.05 19.89 -4.26
CA ILE A 82 8.38 20.37 -2.90
C ILE A 82 7.80 21.75 -2.54
N LEU A 83 7.26 22.48 -3.52
CA LEU A 83 6.71 23.82 -3.29
C LEU A 83 5.32 23.80 -2.67
N GLN A 84 4.55 22.73 -2.86
CA GLN A 84 3.18 22.61 -2.37
C GLN A 84 2.93 21.26 -1.69
N ASP A 85 1.85 21.21 -0.91
CA ASP A 85 1.41 20.01 -0.22
C ASP A 85 0.83 18.97 -1.20
N ARG A 86 0.84 17.70 -0.81
CA ARG A 86 0.38 16.59 -1.65
C ARG A 86 -1.02 16.81 -2.22
N GLU A 87 -1.96 17.28 -1.39
CA GLU A 87 -3.36 17.43 -1.84
C GLU A 87 -3.50 18.56 -2.88
N TYR A 88 -2.74 19.64 -2.77
CA TYR A 88 -2.72 20.67 -3.80
C TYR A 88 -2.35 20.10 -5.18
N TRP A 89 -1.27 19.31 -5.24
CA TRP A 89 -0.86 18.69 -6.49
C TRP A 89 -1.86 17.61 -6.96
N ALA A 90 -2.43 16.85 -6.03
CA ALA A 90 -3.42 15.83 -6.33
C ALA A 90 -4.67 16.46 -7.00
N GLU A 91 -5.18 17.58 -6.48
CA GLU A 91 -6.29 18.32 -7.08
C GLU A 91 -5.96 18.78 -8.51
N LYS A 92 -4.77 19.35 -8.71
CA LYS A 92 -4.32 19.81 -10.05
C LYS A 92 -4.17 18.68 -11.05
N LEU A 93 -3.66 17.53 -10.61
CA LEU A 93 -3.53 16.35 -11.46
C LEU A 93 -4.90 15.74 -11.81
N VAL A 94 -5.86 15.74 -10.88
CA VAL A 94 -7.24 15.30 -11.13
C VAL A 94 -7.93 16.23 -12.12
N GLU A 95 -7.84 17.56 -11.92
CA GLU A 95 -8.42 18.56 -12.83
C GLU A 95 -7.94 18.39 -14.29
N ALA A 96 -6.71 17.94 -14.46
CA ALA A 96 -6.08 17.76 -15.77
C ALA A 96 -6.16 16.32 -16.32
N ASP A 97 -6.86 15.43 -15.66
CA ASP A 97 -6.98 14.01 -16.03
C ASP A 97 -5.60 13.32 -16.21
N ILE A 98 -4.66 13.64 -15.32
CA ILE A 98 -3.31 13.05 -15.30
C ILE A 98 -3.26 11.88 -14.34
N PRO A 99 -2.82 10.68 -14.77
CA PRO A 99 -2.72 9.51 -13.92
C PRO A 99 -1.66 9.63 -12.81
N PHE A 100 -2.07 9.49 -11.58
CA PHE A 100 -1.19 9.47 -10.40
C PHE A 100 -1.82 8.69 -9.26
N GLU A 101 -1.04 8.44 -8.21
CA GLU A 101 -1.53 7.87 -6.97
C GLU A 101 -0.94 8.59 -5.75
N ARG A 102 -1.74 8.75 -4.71
CA ARG A 102 -1.28 9.19 -3.40
C ARG A 102 -0.55 8.06 -2.71
N THR A 103 0.76 8.16 -2.54
CA THR A 103 1.49 7.13 -1.80
C THR A 103 1.05 7.14 -0.34
N LEU A 104 0.44 6.06 0.10
CA LEU A 104 -0.02 5.88 1.47
C LEU A 104 1.09 5.35 2.38
N GLN A 105 1.02 5.69 3.66
CA GLN A 105 1.79 5.04 4.72
C GLN A 105 0.96 3.93 5.36
N TRP A 106 1.59 2.96 6.00
CA TRP A 106 0.89 1.87 6.69
C TRP A 106 -0.18 2.35 7.67
N LYS A 107 0.04 3.47 8.34
CA LYS A 107 -0.91 4.09 9.28
C LYS A 107 -2.17 4.65 8.62
N ASP A 108 -2.14 4.91 7.31
CA ASP A 108 -3.26 5.50 6.57
C ASP A 108 -4.25 4.41 6.10
N ILE A 109 -3.77 3.16 5.95
CA ILE A 109 -4.57 2.04 5.43
C ILE A 109 -5.85 1.78 6.24
N PRO A 110 -5.84 1.79 7.59
CA PRO A 110 -7.05 1.54 8.38
C PRO A 110 -8.20 2.55 8.14
N THR A 111 -7.89 3.72 7.60
CA THR A 111 -8.87 4.78 7.31
C THR A 111 -9.01 5.09 5.82
N ASP A 112 -8.32 4.31 4.97
CA ASP A 112 -8.45 4.45 3.52
C ASP A 112 -9.81 3.95 3.05
N GLN A 113 -10.58 4.84 2.38
CA GLN A 113 -11.94 4.56 1.98
C GLN A 113 -12.02 3.40 0.99
N GLN A 114 -11.08 3.30 0.06
CA GLN A 114 -11.04 2.21 -0.91
C GLN A 114 -10.74 0.86 -0.25
N ALA A 115 -9.84 0.85 0.74
CA ALA A 115 -9.56 -0.36 1.50
C ALA A 115 -10.77 -0.83 2.31
N ILE A 116 -11.53 0.12 2.89
CA ILE A 116 -12.76 -0.15 3.65
C ILE A 116 -13.86 -0.67 2.72
N ASP A 117 -14.15 0.04 1.63
CA ASP A 117 -15.23 -0.29 0.69
C ASP A 117 -15.02 -1.66 0.01
N ASN A 118 -13.76 -2.04 -0.20
CA ASN A 118 -13.39 -3.34 -0.75
C ASN A 118 -13.20 -4.43 0.32
N ASN A 119 -13.47 -4.17 1.59
CA ASN A 119 -13.26 -5.10 2.69
C ASN A 119 -11.80 -5.62 2.79
N TYR A 120 -10.81 -4.84 2.35
CA TYR A 120 -9.39 -5.19 2.51
C TYR A 120 -8.91 -4.99 3.95
N VAL A 121 -9.65 -4.22 4.74
CA VAL A 121 -9.47 -4.05 6.17
C VAL A 121 -10.83 -4.20 6.88
N LYS A 122 -10.82 -4.85 8.04
CA LYS A 122 -12.02 -4.99 8.90
C LYS A 122 -11.64 -4.75 10.36
N GLU A 123 -12.61 -4.26 11.12
CA GLU A 123 -12.48 -4.17 12.57
C GLU A 123 -12.43 -5.58 13.18
N PHE A 124 -11.47 -5.78 14.02
CA PHE A 124 -11.25 -7.03 14.72
C PHE A 124 -11.30 -6.82 16.25
N LYS A 125 -12.17 -7.56 16.91
CA LYS A 125 -12.33 -7.50 18.36
C LYS A 125 -11.59 -8.63 19.04
N MET A 126 -10.61 -8.29 19.88
CA MET A 126 -9.88 -9.23 20.71
C MET A 126 -10.75 -9.76 21.87
N LYS A 127 -10.42 -10.92 22.39
CA LYS A 127 -11.02 -11.44 23.63
C LYS A 127 -10.80 -10.53 24.84
N SER A 128 -9.76 -9.70 24.82
CA SER A 128 -9.51 -8.65 25.83
C SER A 128 -10.51 -7.48 25.78
N GLY A 129 -11.32 -7.39 24.71
CA GLY A 129 -12.23 -6.27 24.46
C GLY A 129 -11.64 -5.16 23.59
N ASN A 130 -10.35 -5.15 23.34
CA ASN A 130 -9.71 -4.18 22.45
C ASN A 130 -10.09 -4.47 21.00
N THR A 131 -10.25 -3.40 20.21
CA THR A 131 -10.51 -3.48 18.75
C THR A 131 -9.38 -2.83 17.98
N PHE A 132 -9.11 -3.34 16.79
CA PHE A 132 -8.20 -2.73 15.82
C PHE A 132 -8.52 -3.21 14.41
N MET A 133 -8.06 -2.46 13.41
CA MET A 133 -8.23 -2.83 12.01
C MET A 133 -7.18 -3.87 11.61
N LEU A 134 -7.63 -4.97 11.00
CA LEU A 134 -6.76 -5.99 10.43
C LEU A 134 -6.90 -6.06 8.92
N PRO A 135 -5.79 -6.33 8.21
CA PRO A 135 -5.86 -6.66 6.79
C PRO A 135 -6.62 -7.98 6.60
N MET A 136 -7.46 -8.02 5.58
CA MET A 136 -8.20 -9.19 5.15
C MET A 136 -7.56 -9.79 3.89
N THR A 137 -8.08 -10.92 3.45
CA THR A 137 -7.65 -11.54 2.20
C THR A 137 -7.99 -10.62 1.02
N PRO A 138 -7.00 -10.19 0.20
CA PRO A 138 -7.25 -9.28 -0.92
C PRO A 138 -7.97 -9.95 -2.09
N VAL A 139 -7.93 -11.28 -2.16
CA VAL A 139 -8.62 -12.06 -3.19
C VAL A 139 -10.04 -12.34 -2.74
N GLN A 140 -11.00 -11.95 -3.58
CA GLN A 140 -12.43 -12.18 -3.35
C GLN A 140 -12.94 -13.19 -4.38
N PHE A 141 -13.77 -14.11 -3.93
CA PHE A 141 -14.41 -15.12 -4.77
C PHE A 141 -15.92 -14.87 -4.77
N GLU A 142 -16.55 -14.96 -5.96
CA GLU A 142 -18.00 -14.86 -6.07
C GLU A 142 -18.69 -15.95 -5.23
N GLY A 143 -19.70 -15.56 -4.47
CA GLY A 143 -20.42 -16.46 -3.57
C GLY A 143 -19.70 -16.84 -2.28
N ASN A 144 -18.55 -16.21 -1.97
CA ASN A 144 -17.83 -16.43 -0.73
C ASN A 144 -17.58 -15.09 -0.02
N GLU A 145 -18.19 -14.91 1.15
CA GLU A 145 -18.03 -13.69 1.96
C GLU A 145 -16.65 -13.53 2.61
N GLY A 146 -15.74 -14.44 2.31
CA GLY A 146 -14.39 -14.47 2.88
C GLY A 146 -14.34 -15.18 4.24
N LEU A 147 -13.13 -15.30 4.77
CA LEU A 147 -12.92 -15.91 6.08
C LEU A 147 -13.30 -14.93 7.20
N ASP A 148 -14.19 -15.37 8.08
CA ASP A 148 -14.41 -14.70 9.36
C ASP A 148 -13.13 -14.80 10.20
N SER A 149 -12.48 -13.67 10.39
CA SER A 149 -11.33 -13.61 11.29
C SER A 149 -11.81 -13.79 12.72
N LYS A 150 -11.45 -14.90 13.33
CA LYS A 150 -11.70 -15.17 14.75
C LYS A 150 -10.46 -14.90 15.58
N PRO A 151 -10.61 -14.43 16.84
CA PRO A 151 -9.48 -14.32 17.74
C PRO A 151 -8.79 -15.67 17.93
N ALA A 152 -7.46 -15.66 18.00
CA ALA A 152 -6.72 -16.86 18.34
C ALA A 152 -7.23 -17.44 19.66
N PRO A 153 -7.34 -18.77 19.78
CA PRO A 153 -7.78 -19.41 21.01
C PRO A 153 -6.79 -19.12 22.15
N LEU A 154 -7.32 -19.03 23.35
CA LEU A 154 -6.49 -19.00 24.54
C LEU A 154 -5.92 -20.39 24.80
N LEU A 155 -4.79 -20.44 25.51
CA LEU A 155 -4.15 -21.72 25.81
C LEU A 155 -5.13 -22.63 26.57
N GLY A 156 -5.41 -23.80 25.99
CA GLY A 156 -6.35 -24.77 26.54
C GLY A 156 -7.83 -24.48 26.31
N GLU A 157 -8.20 -23.48 25.51
CA GLU A 157 -9.60 -23.10 25.27
C GLU A 157 -10.42 -24.22 24.62
N HIS A 158 -9.82 -24.96 23.70
CA HIS A 158 -10.47 -26.06 22.98
C HIS A 158 -10.05 -27.46 23.47
N THR A 159 -9.43 -27.58 24.64
CA THR A 159 -8.89 -28.86 25.11
C THR A 159 -9.98 -29.93 25.21
N GLU A 160 -11.11 -29.63 25.85
CA GLU A 160 -12.21 -30.60 25.98
C GLU A 160 -12.78 -31.01 24.61
N GLU A 161 -12.94 -30.05 23.68
CA GLU A 161 -13.43 -30.29 22.33
C GLU A 161 -12.51 -31.26 21.60
N VAL A 162 -11.22 -30.92 21.49
CA VAL A 162 -10.21 -31.70 20.76
C VAL A 162 -10.06 -33.11 21.33
N ILE A 163 -10.01 -33.25 22.67
CA ILE A 163 -9.85 -34.55 23.30
C ILE A 163 -11.12 -35.42 23.14
N SER A 164 -12.31 -34.79 23.16
CA SER A 164 -13.58 -35.47 22.86
C SER A 164 -13.64 -35.98 21.41
N GLU A 165 -13.15 -35.21 20.43
CA GLU A 165 -13.05 -35.64 19.03
C GLU A 165 -12.13 -36.85 18.83
N LEU A 166 -11.15 -37.04 19.73
CA LEU A 166 -10.28 -38.21 19.75
C LEU A 166 -10.95 -39.45 20.38
N GLY A 167 -12.20 -39.33 20.85
CA GLY A 167 -13.00 -40.44 21.33
C GLY A 167 -12.98 -40.63 22.85
N TYR A 168 -12.35 -39.73 23.63
CA TYR A 168 -12.37 -39.82 25.09
C TYR A 168 -13.72 -39.34 25.63
N SER A 169 -14.24 -40.05 26.62
CA SER A 169 -15.46 -39.68 27.32
C SER A 169 -15.23 -38.47 28.22
N LYS A 170 -16.32 -37.78 28.55
CA LYS A 170 -16.27 -36.63 29.47
C LYS A 170 -15.63 -36.97 30.80
N ALA A 171 -15.92 -38.16 31.35
CA ALA A 171 -15.36 -38.63 32.63
C ALA A 171 -13.83 -38.81 32.53
N GLU A 172 -13.32 -39.36 31.41
CA GLU A 172 -11.89 -39.51 31.20
C GLU A 172 -11.20 -38.15 31.06
N ILE A 173 -11.81 -37.19 30.34
CA ILE A 173 -11.30 -35.83 30.18
C ILE A 173 -11.23 -35.11 31.53
N GLU A 174 -12.28 -35.20 32.37
CA GLU A 174 -12.29 -34.62 33.70
C GLU A 174 -11.20 -35.25 34.60
N GLN A 175 -10.97 -36.56 34.50
CA GLN A 175 -9.89 -37.23 35.22
C GLN A 175 -8.52 -36.77 34.76
N MET A 176 -8.29 -36.63 33.42
CA MET A 176 -7.03 -36.11 32.88
C MET A 176 -6.73 -34.68 33.34
N ILE A 177 -7.77 -33.83 33.43
CA ILE A 177 -7.63 -32.47 33.97
C ILE A 177 -7.23 -32.53 35.46
N LYS A 178 -7.91 -33.35 36.25
CA LYS A 178 -7.63 -33.54 37.68
C LYS A 178 -6.23 -34.07 37.94
N ASP A 179 -5.75 -34.97 37.10
CA ASP A 179 -4.41 -35.55 37.18
C ASP A 179 -3.32 -34.62 36.61
N GLY A 180 -3.71 -33.46 36.04
CA GLY A 180 -2.79 -32.49 35.49
C GLY A 180 -2.14 -32.92 34.17
N ILE A 181 -2.69 -33.94 33.50
CA ILE A 181 -2.21 -34.45 32.19
C ILE A 181 -2.55 -33.45 31.12
N ILE A 182 -3.72 -32.83 31.17
CA ILE A 182 -4.20 -31.78 30.26
C ILE A 182 -4.70 -30.57 31.05
N LYS A 183 -4.76 -29.40 30.42
CA LYS A 183 -5.34 -28.19 31.01
C LYS A 183 -6.43 -27.66 30.13
N GLN A 184 -7.57 -27.29 30.72
CA GLN A 184 -8.64 -26.56 30.08
C GLN A 184 -8.59 -25.10 30.53
N TYR A 185 -8.77 -24.16 29.62
CA TYR A 185 -8.84 -22.73 29.96
C TYR A 185 -9.98 -22.46 30.94
N GLY A 186 -9.68 -21.75 32.02
CA GLY A 186 -10.66 -21.42 33.07
C GLY A 186 -10.93 -22.52 34.13
N LYS A 187 -10.21 -23.63 34.05
CA LYS A 187 -10.28 -24.72 35.05
C LYS A 187 -8.94 -25.02 35.67
#